data_a26a34cafa2c619f3ca0f1063bf0e7d1
#
_entry.id   a26a34cafa2c619f3ca0f1063bf0e7d1
#
_cell.length_a   1.000
_cell.length_b   1.000
_cell.length_c   1.000
_cell.angle_alpha   90.00
_cell.angle_beta   90.00
_cell.angle_gamma   90.00
#
_symmetry.space_group_name_H-M   'P 1'
#
loop_
_entity.id
_entity.type
_entity.pdbx_description
1 polymer ?
#
loop_
_entity_poly.entity_id
_entity_poly.type
_entity_poly.pdbx_seq_one_letter_code
_entity_poly.pdbx_strand_id
1 'polypeptide(L)'
;MQCRDSGKKATIFEFKRSSASGFKNINYADPEEFANASNEYCNAFSILTEPLYFGGKFDDSKGFVRMNKPLLMKDFVDRKVMIDKAYSENFDCILLISDFLSTDQVRDLSGYAKALGLDVLVEFHEKDRFDMIKSMDGLIIGYNRRNLRTLKMEGEEEMINNLIDETDNPFILESGINGENIERINELKFDGYLIGEAVLKDKEFLREIKNLGVIGYDGSRSYN
;
A
#
# COMPACT_ATOMS: atom_id res chain seq x y z
N MET A 1 12.26 10.28 -0.05
CA MET A 1 11.23 11.34 -0.26
C MET A 1 10.70 11.73 1.10
N GLN A 2 11.02 12.93 1.61
CA GLN A 2 10.59 13.35 2.95
C GLN A 2 9.22 14.03 2.84
N CYS A 3 8.14 13.23 2.88
CA CYS A 3 6.77 13.78 2.89
C CYS A 3 6.44 14.44 4.23
N ARG A 4 7.07 14.00 5.33
CA ARG A 4 6.81 14.48 6.69
C ARG A 4 6.93 16.00 6.85
N ASP A 5 7.90 16.62 6.17
CA ASP A 5 8.15 18.05 6.29
C ASP A 5 7.24 18.93 5.41
N SER A 6 6.61 18.36 4.38
CA SER A 6 5.78 19.12 3.42
C SER A 6 4.31 19.22 3.83
N GLY A 7 3.86 18.46 4.83
CA GLY A 7 2.45 18.31 5.20
C GLY A 7 1.58 17.61 4.13
N LYS A 8 2.19 17.16 3.03
CA LYS A 8 1.51 16.42 1.96
C LYS A 8 1.74 14.93 2.12
N LYS A 9 0.71 14.13 1.91
CA LYS A 9 0.76 12.67 2.02
C LYS A 9 0.62 12.01 0.66
N ALA A 10 1.41 10.95 0.42
CA ALA A 10 1.23 10.11 -0.75
C ALA A 10 -0.07 9.29 -0.63
N THR A 11 -0.75 9.08 -1.74
CA THR A 11 -1.94 8.23 -1.79
C THR A 11 -1.69 7.04 -2.71
N ILE A 12 -1.91 5.83 -2.18
CA ILE A 12 -1.86 4.57 -2.91
C ILE A 12 -3.28 4.02 -2.97
N PHE A 13 -3.86 3.88 -4.16
CA PHE A 13 -5.19 3.32 -4.31
C PHE A 13 -5.13 1.84 -4.65
N GLU A 14 -5.87 1.05 -3.87
CA GLU A 14 -5.87 -0.40 -3.96
C GLU A 14 -7.04 -0.91 -4.80
N PHE A 15 -6.71 -1.66 -5.86
CA PHE A 15 -7.69 -2.44 -6.61
C PHE A 15 -7.80 -3.86 -6.07
N LYS A 16 -9.03 -4.28 -5.77
CA LYS A 16 -9.39 -5.66 -5.41
C LYS A 16 -10.84 -5.96 -5.79
N ARG A 17 -11.15 -7.24 -6.02
CA ARG A 17 -12.53 -7.68 -6.30
C ARG A 17 -13.31 -8.03 -5.07
N SER A 18 -12.62 -8.52 -4.04
CA SER A 18 -13.23 -8.93 -2.76
C SER A 18 -12.25 -8.73 -1.60
N SER A 19 -12.71 -8.98 -0.39
CA SER A 19 -11.85 -9.10 0.78
C SER A 19 -12.34 -10.20 1.72
N ALA A 20 -11.45 -10.72 2.56
CA ALA A 20 -11.78 -11.71 3.60
C ALA A 20 -12.84 -11.19 4.61
N SER A 21 -12.99 -9.86 4.74
CA SER A 21 -14.02 -9.23 5.58
C SER A 21 -15.41 -9.16 4.92
N GLY A 22 -15.58 -9.75 3.72
CA GLY A 22 -16.86 -9.83 3.02
C GLY A 22 -17.16 -8.68 2.04
N PHE A 23 -16.22 -7.76 1.82
CA PHE A 23 -16.36 -6.74 0.79
C PHE A 23 -16.40 -7.37 -0.61
N LYS A 24 -17.25 -6.82 -1.48
CA LYS A 24 -17.28 -7.12 -2.92
C LYS A 24 -17.27 -5.83 -3.70
N ASN A 25 -16.35 -5.72 -4.65
CA ASN A 25 -16.27 -4.61 -5.59
C ASN A 25 -17.35 -4.79 -6.67
N ILE A 26 -18.36 -3.95 -6.63
CA ILE A 26 -19.47 -3.95 -7.60
C ILE A 26 -19.40 -2.78 -8.58
N ASN A 27 -18.54 -1.79 -8.29
CA ASN A 27 -18.46 -0.54 -9.07
C ASN A 27 -17.44 -0.61 -10.20
N TYR A 28 -16.39 -1.43 -10.03
CA TYR A 28 -15.29 -1.55 -10.98
C TYR A 28 -14.96 -3.03 -11.19
N ALA A 29 -15.58 -3.65 -12.20
CA ALA A 29 -15.28 -5.03 -12.57
C ALA A 29 -13.95 -5.15 -13.31
N ASP A 30 -13.61 -4.11 -14.07
CA ASP A 30 -12.40 -4.00 -14.89
C ASP A 30 -11.33 -3.14 -14.17
N PRO A 31 -10.09 -3.64 -14.01
CA PRO A 31 -8.98 -2.89 -13.46
C PRO A 31 -8.67 -1.60 -14.23
N GLU A 32 -8.76 -1.60 -15.57
CA GLU A 32 -8.52 -0.40 -16.40
C GLU A 32 -9.59 0.68 -16.17
N GLU A 33 -10.85 0.29 -15.96
CA GLU A 33 -11.92 1.25 -15.61
C GLU A 33 -11.61 1.94 -14.29
N PHE A 34 -11.20 1.19 -13.25
CA PHE A 34 -10.80 1.77 -11.98
C PHE A 34 -9.57 2.67 -12.11
N ALA A 35 -8.55 2.20 -12.84
CA ALA A 35 -7.34 2.97 -13.08
C ALA A 35 -7.63 4.33 -13.73
N ASN A 36 -8.44 4.36 -14.80
CA ASN A 36 -8.84 5.58 -15.49
C ASN A 36 -9.64 6.52 -14.59
N ALA A 37 -10.59 5.98 -13.80
CA ALA A 37 -11.44 6.78 -12.91
C ALA A 37 -10.68 7.42 -11.75
N SER A 38 -9.56 6.82 -11.32
CA SER A 38 -8.84 7.20 -10.11
C SER A 38 -7.44 7.79 -10.34
N ASN A 39 -6.93 7.75 -11.57
CA ASN A 39 -5.56 8.14 -11.89
C ASN A 39 -5.18 9.56 -11.44
N GLU A 40 -6.06 10.54 -11.55
CA GLU A 40 -5.76 11.93 -11.15
C GLU A 40 -5.76 12.16 -9.63
N TYR A 41 -6.19 11.18 -8.84
CA TYR A 41 -6.40 11.29 -7.39
C TYR A 41 -5.38 10.55 -6.54
N CYS A 42 -4.48 9.75 -7.13
CA CYS A 42 -3.46 8.99 -6.41
C CYS A 42 -2.06 9.18 -6.95
N ASN A 43 -1.06 8.77 -6.17
CA ASN A 43 0.36 8.78 -6.54
C ASN A 43 0.83 7.42 -7.05
N ALA A 44 0.22 6.33 -6.60
CA ALA A 44 0.55 4.96 -6.95
C ALA A 44 -0.69 4.07 -6.89
N PHE A 45 -0.60 2.89 -7.47
CA PHE A 45 -1.63 1.86 -7.36
C PHE A 45 -1.12 0.63 -6.63
N SER A 46 -2.00 0.01 -5.86
CA SER A 46 -1.81 -1.30 -5.24
C SER A 46 -2.77 -2.30 -5.88
N ILE A 47 -2.26 -3.45 -6.29
CA ILE A 47 -3.04 -4.46 -7.00
C ILE A 47 -2.98 -5.76 -6.21
N LEU A 48 -4.14 -6.21 -5.70
CA LEU A 48 -4.27 -7.51 -5.08
C LEU A 48 -4.15 -8.59 -6.17
N THR A 49 -3.09 -9.41 -6.10
CA THR A 49 -2.86 -10.52 -7.04
C THR A 49 -3.29 -11.87 -6.46
N GLU A 50 -3.57 -11.93 -5.17
CA GLU A 50 -3.99 -13.15 -4.46
C GLU A 50 -5.42 -13.56 -4.88
N PRO A 51 -5.62 -14.81 -5.38
CA PRO A 51 -6.89 -15.19 -6.01
C PRO A 51 -7.99 -15.65 -5.05
N LEU A 52 -7.64 -16.26 -3.90
CA LEU A 52 -8.61 -16.96 -3.05
C LEU A 52 -9.47 -16.01 -2.23
N TYR A 53 -8.83 -15.03 -1.56
CA TYR A 53 -9.50 -14.09 -0.65
C TYR A 53 -9.89 -12.79 -1.34
N PHE A 54 -9.06 -12.35 -2.32
CA PHE A 54 -9.22 -11.03 -2.93
C PHE A 54 -9.69 -11.08 -4.39
N GLY A 55 -9.80 -12.29 -4.99
CA GLY A 55 -10.18 -12.48 -6.38
C GLY A 55 -9.18 -11.88 -7.37
N GLY A 56 -7.92 -11.74 -6.93
CA GLY A 56 -6.85 -11.08 -7.66
C GLY A 56 -6.31 -11.91 -8.81
N LYS A 57 -5.66 -11.22 -9.75
CA LYS A 57 -4.93 -11.83 -10.87
C LYS A 57 -3.70 -10.98 -11.17
N PHE A 58 -2.60 -11.64 -11.54
CA PHE A 58 -1.39 -10.91 -12.00
C PHE A 58 -1.68 -10.06 -13.24
N ASP A 59 -2.49 -10.57 -14.16
CA ASP A 59 -2.90 -9.86 -15.39
C ASP A 59 -3.64 -8.56 -15.14
N ASP A 60 -4.14 -8.32 -13.92
CA ASP A 60 -4.79 -7.07 -13.55
C ASP A 60 -3.83 -5.87 -13.63
N SER A 61 -2.51 -6.09 -13.48
CA SER A 61 -1.46 -5.07 -13.66
C SER A 61 -1.54 -4.40 -15.02
N LYS A 62 -1.93 -5.13 -16.07
CA LYS A 62 -2.03 -4.64 -17.45
C LYS A 62 -3.00 -3.46 -17.59
N GLY A 63 -4.06 -3.41 -16.78
CA GLY A 63 -5.01 -2.29 -16.74
C GLY A 63 -4.41 -0.97 -16.24
N PHE A 64 -3.25 -1.03 -15.57
CA PHE A 64 -2.61 0.15 -14.96
C PHE A 64 -1.37 0.65 -15.73
N VAL A 65 -0.86 -0.10 -16.71
CA VAL A 65 0.38 0.24 -17.45
C VAL A 65 0.35 1.64 -18.04
N ARG A 66 -0.81 2.07 -18.57
CA ARG A 66 -0.97 3.38 -19.21
C ARG A 66 -1.03 4.54 -18.22
N MET A 67 -1.17 4.27 -16.92
CA MET A 67 -1.29 5.32 -15.91
C MET A 67 0.04 5.98 -15.57
N ASN A 68 1.16 5.36 -15.97
CA ASN A 68 2.52 5.84 -15.71
C ASN A 68 2.79 6.15 -14.24
N LYS A 69 2.27 5.30 -13.33
CA LYS A 69 2.42 5.40 -11.88
C LYS A 69 3.01 4.12 -11.30
N PRO A 70 3.72 4.20 -10.17
CA PRO A 70 4.23 3.01 -9.50
C PRO A 70 3.13 2.02 -9.15
N LEU A 71 3.44 0.72 -9.32
CA LEU A 71 2.55 -0.39 -9.03
C LEU A 71 3.10 -1.23 -7.88
N LEU A 72 2.32 -1.37 -6.81
CA LEU A 72 2.58 -2.29 -5.70
C LEU A 72 1.86 -3.62 -5.96
N MET A 73 2.61 -4.73 -6.02
CA MET A 73 2.04 -6.07 -5.96
C MET A 73 1.67 -6.41 -4.51
N LYS A 74 0.38 -6.57 -4.24
CA LYS A 74 -0.13 -6.94 -2.92
C LYS A 74 -0.56 -8.41 -2.91
N ASP A 75 0.29 -9.27 -2.34
CA ASP A 75 0.13 -10.72 -2.22
C ASP A 75 0.85 -11.23 -0.98
N PHE A 76 0.65 -12.48 -0.60
CA PHE A 76 1.38 -13.15 0.49
C PHE A 76 2.75 -13.63 0.01
N VAL A 77 3.69 -12.71 -0.20
CA VAL A 77 5.03 -13.02 -0.72
C VAL A 77 5.87 -13.71 0.35
N ASP A 78 6.19 -14.99 0.12
CA ASP A 78 6.98 -15.83 1.04
C ASP A 78 8.25 -16.44 0.40
N ARG A 79 8.45 -16.22 -0.92
CA ARG A 79 9.54 -16.83 -1.69
C ARG A 79 9.96 -16.00 -2.90
N LYS A 80 11.23 -16.13 -3.30
CA LYS A 80 11.86 -15.35 -4.38
C LYS A 80 11.15 -15.47 -5.73
N VAL A 81 10.60 -16.63 -6.08
CA VAL A 81 9.88 -16.80 -7.35
C VAL A 81 8.66 -15.90 -7.50
N MET A 82 8.04 -15.48 -6.39
CA MET A 82 6.95 -14.49 -6.45
C MET A 82 7.50 -13.08 -6.75
N ILE A 83 8.69 -12.78 -6.25
CA ILE A 83 9.40 -11.52 -6.54
C ILE A 83 9.85 -11.48 -8.00
N ASP A 84 10.39 -12.60 -8.53
CA ASP A 84 10.72 -12.72 -9.96
C ASP A 84 9.50 -12.48 -10.84
N LYS A 85 8.34 -13.00 -10.42
CA LYS A 85 7.09 -12.78 -11.12
C LYS A 85 6.64 -11.32 -11.06
N ALA A 86 6.73 -10.67 -9.89
CA ALA A 86 6.43 -9.24 -9.75
C ALA A 86 7.30 -8.41 -10.70
N TYR A 87 8.60 -8.69 -10.74
CA TYR A 87 9.52 -8.02 -11.64
C TYR A 87 9.15 -8.23 -13.12
N SER A 88 8.85 -9.48 -13.52
CA SER A 88 8.49 -9.81 -14.91
C SER A 88 7.14 -9.20 -15.36
N GLU A 89 6.24 -8.92 -14.43
CA GLU A 89 4.93 -8.28 -14.68
C GLU A 89 4.96 -6.75 -14.49
N ASN A 90 6.18 -6.16 -14.40
CA ASN A 90 6.42 -4.72 -14.30
C ASN A 90 5.81 -4.04 -13.05
N PHE A 91 5.78 -4.73 -11.92
CA PHE A 91 5.56 -4.09 -10.64
C PHE A 91 6.80 -3.33 -10.21
N ASP A 92 6.63 -2.23 -9.49
CA ASP A 92 7.71 -1.38 -8.96
C ASP A 92 7.99 -1.68 -7.48
N CYS A 93 7.01 -2.26 -6.79
CA CYS A 93 7.08 -2.54 -5.36
C CYS A 93 6.39 -3.88 -5.03
N ILE A 94 6.88 -4.58 -4.02
CA ILE A 94 6.24 -5.78 -3.46
C ILE A 94 5.82 -5.56 -2.01
N LEU A 95 4.84 -6.37 -1.55
CA LEU A 95 4.46 -6.47 -0.15
C LEU A 95 5.19 -7.64 0.52
N LEU A 96 5.74 -7.40 1.71
CA LEU A 96 6.09 -8.42 2.69
C LEU A 96 5.26 -8.21 3.95
N ILE A 97 4.73 -9.28 4.56
CA ILE A 97 3.91 -9.19 5.78
C ILE A 97 4.72 -9.77 6.93
N SER A 98 5.20 -8.91 7.82
CA SER A 98 6.07 -9.29 8.93
C SER A 98 5.38 -10.19 9.98
N ASP A 99 4.04 -10.16 10.03
CA ASP A 99 3.26 -11.03 10.90
C ASP A 99 3.34 -12.52 10.51
N PHE A 100 3.72 -12.82 9.27
CA PHE A 100 3.85 -14.17 8.72
C PHE A 100 5.29 -14.59 8.41
N LEU A 101 6.24 -13.64 8.45
CA LEU A 101 7.65 -13.87 8.12
C LEU A 101 8.53 -13.67 9.34
N SER A 102 9.62 -14.43 9.43
CA SER A 102 10.69 -14.16 10.38
C SER A 102 11.52 -12.95 9.95
N THR A 103 12.29 -12.37 10.87
CA THR A 103 13.21 -11.25 10.59
C THR A 103 14.19 -11.60 9.46
N ASP A 104 14.73 -12.82 9.47
CA ASP A 104 15.66 -13.27 8.45
C ASP A 104 15.02 -13.45 7.09
N GLN A 105 13.76 -13.91 7.03
CA GLN A 105 12.99 -13.97 5.79
C GLN A 105 12.69 -12.57 5.24
N VAL A 106 12.28 -11.62 6.09
CA VAL A 106 12.07 -10.22 5.65
C VAL A 106 13.38 -9.66 5.08
N ARG A 107 14.52 -9.88 5.76
CA ARG A 107 15.84 -9.40 5.30
C ARG A 107 16.24 -10.03 3.97
N ASP A 108 16.13 -11.36 3.82
CA ASP A 108 16.51 -12.07 2.59
C ASP A 108 15.63 -11.67 1.40
N LEU A 109 14.30 -11.66 1.58
CA LEU A 109 13.36 -11.31 0.53
C LEU A 109 13.44 -9.83 0.14
N SER A 110 13.58 -8.91 1.11
CA SER A 110 13.75 -7.48 0.81
C SER A 110 15.08 -7.20 0.10
N GLY A 111 16.17 -7.85 0.53
CA GLY A 111 17.45 -7.75 -0.15
C GLY A 111 17.40 -8.26 -1.60
N TYR A 112 16.69 -9.35 -1.83
CA TYR A 112 16.51 -9.93 -3.16
C TYR A 112 15.67 -8.99 -4.06
N ALA A 113 14.56 -8.45 -3.55
CA ALA A 113 13.72 -7.52 -4.29
C ALA A 113 14.49 -6.24 -4.69
N LYS A 114 15.23 -5.66 -3.75
CA LYS A 114 16.07 -4.48 -4.00
C LYS A 114 17.16 -4.75 -5.04
N ALA A 115 17.75 -5.94 -5.06
CA ALA A 115 18.73 -6.32 -6.08
C ALA A 115 18.14 -6.37 -7.50
N LEU A 116 16.83 -6.59 -7.63
CA LEU A 116 16.09 -6.50 -8.89
C LEU A 116 15.57 -5.06 -9.19
N GLY A 117 15.81 -4.08 -8.31
CA GLY A 117 15.34 -2.72 -8.46
C GLY A 117 13.90 -2.48 -7.99
N LEU A 118 13.32 -3.42 -7.24
CA LEU A 118 11.98 -3.28 -6.66
C LEU A 118 12.04 -2.62 -5.28
N ASP A 119 11.14 -1.71 -5.00
CA ASP A 119 10.86 -1.24 -3.65
C ASP A 119 10.15 -2.32 -2.82
N VAL A 120 10.21 -2.18 -1.50
CA VAL A 120 9.59 -3.15 -0.58
C VAL A 120 8.76 -2.40 0.47
N LEU A 121 7.46 -2.64 0.46
CA LEU A 121 6.55 -2.30 1.53
C LEU A 121 6.51 -3.48 2.52
N VAL A 122 6.88 -3.23 3.79
CA VAL A 122 6.77 -4.24 4.85
C VAL A 122 5.61 -3.86 5.76
N GLU A 123 4.55 -4.65 5.67
CA GLU A 123 3.34 -4.48 6.47
C GLU A 123 3.50 -5.17 7.83
N PHE A 124 3.01 -4.52 8.89
CA PHE A 124 2.90 -5.07 10.24
C PHE A 124 1.56 -4.68 10.87
N HIS A 125 1.15 -5.45 11.88
CA HIS A 125 0.01 -5.13 12.74
C HIS A 125 0.43 -5.06 14.22
N GLU A 126 1.19 -6.03 14.70
CA GLU A 126 1.63 -6.12 16.10
C GLU A 126 2.92 -5.32 16.34
N LYS A 127 3.04 -4.69 17.51
CA LYS A 127 4.22 -3.86 17.85
C LYS A 127 5.54 -4.65 17.83
N ASP A 128 5.53 -5.91 18.26
CA ASP A 128 6.73 -6.75 18.21
C ASP A 128 7.23 -6.97 16.78
N ARG A 129 6.33 -6.99 15.80
CA ARG A 129 6.66 -7.07 14.37
C ARG A 129 7.26 -5.78 13.85
N PHE A 130 6.74 -4.64 14.30
CA PHE A 130 7.36 -3.33 14.01
C PHE A 130 8.78 -3.25 14.57
N ASP A 131 9.01 -3.66 15.81
CA ASP A 131 10.33 -3.64 16.45
C ASP A 131 11.38 -4.47 15.70
N MET A 132 10.96 -5.49 14.95
CA MET A 132 11.84 -6.31 14.09
C MET A 132 12.29 -5.60 12.82
N ILE A 133 11.50 -4.67 12.28
CA ILE A 133 11.69 -4.08 10.95
C ILE A 133 12.03 -2.60 10.96
N LYS A 134 11.71 -1.85 12.02
CA LYS A 134 11.80 -0.39 12.11
C LYS A 134 13.18 0.21 11.80
N SER A 135 14.25 -0.55 12.07
CA SER A 135 15.64 -0.15 11.81
C SER A 135 16.26 -0.81 10.57
N MET A 136 15.46 -1.48 9.74
CA MET A 136 15.95 -2.00 8.45
C MET A 136 15.89 -0.89 7.40
N ASP A 137 17.04 -0.50 6.85
CA ASP A 137 17.14 0.61 5.91
C ASP A 137 16.46 0.33 4.55
N GLY A 138 15.89 1.41 3.99
CA GLY A 138 15.36 1.43 2.63
C GLY A 138 14.13 0.54 2.45
N LEU A 139 13.32 0.40 3.47
CA LEU A 139 11.98 -0.16 3.41
C LEU A 139 10.94 0.95 3.39
N ILE A 140 9.74 0.63 2.95
CA ILE A 140 8.54 1.39 3.26
C ILE A 140 7.82 0.61 4.36
N ILE A 141 7.48 1.24 5.47
CA ILE A 141 6.80 0.61 6.60
C ILE A 141 5.30 0.84 6.46
N GLY A 142 4.53 -0.23 6.44
CA GLY A 142 3.06 -0.20 6.38
C GLY A 142 2.43 -0.63 7.70
N TYR A 143 1.69 0.26 8.36
CA TYR A 143 0.88 -0.12 9.51
C TYR A 143 -0.53 -0.47 9.07
N ASN A 144 -0.84 -1.78 9.10
CA ASN A 144 -2.18 -2.25 8.84
C ASN A 144 -3.01 -2.21 10.11
N ARG A 145 -3.94 -1.24 10.20
CA ARG A 145 -4.85 -1.11 11.35
C ARG A 145 -5.89 -2.23 11.47
N ARG A 146 -6.03 -3.07 10.45
CA ARG A 146 -6.88 -4.26 10.48
C ARG A 146 -6.06 -5.46 10.95
N ASN A 147 -6.43 -6.02 12.09
CA ASN A 147 -5.86 -7.28 12.56
C ASN A 147 -6.19 -8.41 11.55
N LEU A 148 -5.16 -9.02 10.97
CA LEU A 148 -5.33 -10.03 9.92
C LEU A 148 -5.94 -11.35 10.41
N ARG A 149 -5.93 -11.60 11.72
CA ARG A 149 -6.50 -12.81 12.34
C ARG A 149 -7.96 -12.60 12.76
N THR A 150 -8.27 -11.46 13.36
CA THR A 150 -9.60 -11.13 13.89
C THR A 150 -10.46 -10.31 12.93
N LEU A 151 -9.86 -9.69 11.90
CA LEU A 151 -10.43 -8.76 10.94
C LEU A 151 -11.01 -7.48 11.58
N LYS A 152 -10.72 -7.22 12.86
CA LYS A 152 -11.14 -6.01 13.56
C LYS A 152 -10.18 -4.85 13.27
N MET A 153 -10.72 -3.63 13.36
CA MET A 153 -9.92 -2.41 13.29
C MET A 153 -9.33 -2.12 14.68
N GLU A 154 -8.05 -1.79 14.70
CA GLU A 154 -7.27 -1.49 15.91
C GLU A 154 -6.35 -0.29 15.66
N GLY A 155 -5.73 0.23 16.71
CA GLY A 155 -4.74 1.31 16.64
C GLY A 155 -5.31 2.67 17.03
N GLU A 156 -4.84 3.17 18.18
CA GLU A 156 -5.10 4.53 18.65
C GLU A 156 -4.12 5.52 18.02
N GLU A 157 -4.54 6.76 17.85
CA GLU A 157 -3.73 7.81 17.18
C GLU A 157 -2.41 8.10 17.90
N GLU A 158 -2.42 8.09 19.22
CA GLU A 158 -1.21 8.29 20.04
C GLU A 158 -0.18 7.17 19.79
N MET A 159 -0.64 5.92 19.70
CA MET A 159 0.22 4.79 19.37
C MET A 159 0.82 4.93 17.97
N ILE A 160 0.05 5.36 16.99
CA ILE A 160 0.53 5.56 15.61
C ILE A 160 1.65 6.62 15.57
N ASN A 161 1.47 7.76 16.23
CA ASN A 161 2.50 8.80 16.29
C ASN A 161 3.79 8.30 16.94
N ASN A 162 3.69 7.52 18.03
CA ASN A 162 4.86 6.93 18.69
C ASN A 162 5.61 5.97 17.77
N LEU A 163 4.91 5.14 16.99
CA LEU A 163 5.53 4.23 16.01
C LEU A 163 6.28 5.00 14.91
N ILE A 164 5.68 6.09 14.42
CA ILE A 164 6.27 6.93 13.37
C ILE A 164 7.59 7.56 13.86
N ASP A 165 7.64 8.03 15.10
CA ASP A 165 8.84 8.66 15.68
C ASP A 165 9.99 7.64 15.94
N GLU A 166 9.70 6.32 15.90
CA GLU A 166 10.70 5.25 16.11
C GLU A 166 11.41 4.80 14.82
N THR A 167 11.07 5.35 13.62
CA THR A 167 11.68 4.94 12.34
C THR A 167 11.94 6.12 11.41
N ASP A 168 13.05 6.05 10.68
CA ASP A 168 13.38 6.99 9.61
C ASP A 168 12.80 6.56 8.24
N ASN A 169 12.30 5.34 8.14
CA ASN A 169 11.68 4.83 6.91
C ASN A 169 10.35 5.54 6.62
N PRO A 170 9.97 5.71 5.35
CA PRO A 170 8.63 6.16 4.98
C PRO A 170 7.54 5.28 5.63
N PHE A 171 6.51 5.91 6.21
CA PHE A 171 5.47 5.23 6.97
C PHE A 171 4.11 5.41 6.30
N ILE A 172 3.50 4.30 5.90
CA ILE A 172 2.19 4.23 5.23
C ILE A 172 1.13 3.71 6.20
N LEU A 173 0.00 4.40 6.27
CA LEU A 173 -1.14 3.96 7.05
C LEU A 173 -2.13 3.20 6.16
N GLU A 174 -2.52 2.00 6.58
CA GLU A 174 -3.38 1.10 5.81
C GLU A 174 -4.66 0.73 6.57
N SER A 175 -5.69 0.38 5.81
CA SER A 175 -7.00 -0.09 6.28
C SER A 175 -7.87 0.94 6.99
N GLY A 176 -9.18 0.84 6.78
CA GLY A 176 -10.23 1.58 7.48
C GLY A 176 -10.23 3.10 7.24
N ILE A 177 -9.56 3.59 6.21
CA ILE A 177 -9.54 5.00 5.81
C ILE A 177 -10.74 5.25 4.90
N ASN A 178 -11.55 6.26 5.25
CA ASN A 178 -12.77 6.63 4.52
C ASN A 178 -13.12 8.12 4.78
N GLY A 179 -14.18 8.65 4.15
CA GLY A 179 -14.61 10.05 4.29
C GLY A 179 -14.94 10.47 5.72
N GLU A 180 -15.36 9.55 6.60
CA GLU A 180 -15.72 9.90 7.98
C GLU A 180 -14.51 10.18 8.87
N ASN A 181 -13.32 9.65 8.53
CA ASN A 181 -12.15 9.71 9.40
C ASN A 181 -10.88 10.29 8.75
N ILE A 182 -10.89 10.55 7.46
CA ILE A 182 -9.68 10.96 6.73
C ILE A 182 -9.13 12.32 7.20
N GLU A 183 -9.98 13.28 7.54
CA GLU A 183 -9.54 14.59 8.03
C GLU A 183 -8.77 14.44 9.35
N ARG A 184 -9.32 13.70 10.30
CA ARG A 184 -8.69 13.41 11.60
C ARG A 184 -7.39 12.62 11.44
N ILE A 185 -7.41 11.57 10.59
CA ILE A 185 -6.21 10.78 10.31
C ILE A 185 -5.14 11.63 9.63
N ASN A 186 -5.52 12.62 8.82
CA ASN A 186 -4.57 13.49 8.13
C ASN A 186 -3.74 14.38 9.08
N GLU A 187 -4.18 14.57 10.32
CA GLU A 187 -3.42 15.29 11.35
C GLU A 187 -2.20 14.52 11.88
N LEU A 188 -2.17 13.18 11.69
CA LEU A 188 -1.04 12.34 12.11
C LEU A 188 0.17 12.54 11.18
N LYS A 189 1.40 12.25 11.67
CA LYS A 189 2.68 12.58 10.99
C LYS A 189 3.18 11.55 9.97
N PHE A 190 2.37 10.62 9.49
CA PHE A 190 2.81 9.59 8.52
C PHE A 190 2.98 10.16 7.09
N ASP A 191 3.59 9.36 6.20
CA ASP A 191 4.00 9.81 4.86
C ASP A 191 2.95 9.52 3.77
N GLY A 192 2.04 8.56 3.96
CA GLY A 192 1.03 8.25 2.95
C GLY A 192 -0.03 7.27 3.38
N TYR A 193 -1.07 7.18 2.56
CA TYR A 193 -2.23 6.30 2.74
C TYR A 193 -2.21 5.15 1.74
N LEU A 194 -2.62 3.96 2.17
CA LEU A 194 -3.08 2.91 1.27
C LEU A 194 -4.58 2.70 1.49
N ILE A 195 -5.39 3.01 0.47
CA ILE A 195 -6.84 3.06 0.56
C ILE A 195 -7.46 2.13 -0.49
N GLY A 196 -8.24 1.16 -0.04
CA GLY A 196 -8.91 0.18 -0.90
C GLY A 196 -10.43 0.38 -0.94
N GLU A 197 -11.15 -0.17 0.04
CA GLU A 197 -12.61 -0.26 -0.01
C GLU A 197 -13.33 1.08 -0.21
N ALA A 198 -12.85 2.14 0.42
CA ALA A 198 -13.51 3.46 0.33
C ALA A 198 -13.47 4.01 -1.10
N VAL A 199 -12.31 3.96 -1.77
CA VAL A 199 -12.17 4.45 -3.15
C VAL A 199 -12.88 3.56 -4.19
N LEU A 200 -13.12 2.28 -3.86
CA LEU A 200 -13.89 1.38 -4.69
C LEU A 200 -15.41 1.52 -4.50
N LYS A 201 -15.85 2.01 -3.34
CA LYS A 201 -17.27 2.19 -2.99
C LYS A 201 -17.81 3.56 -3.36
N ASP A 202 -17.01 4.60 -3.13
CA ASP A 202 -17.44 5.99 -3.14
C ASP A 202 -16.62 6.85 -4.10
N LYS A 203 -17.28 7.28 -5.19
CA LYS A 203 -16.67 8.16 -6.20
C LYS A 203 -16.52 9.61 -5.71
N GLU A 204 -17.30 10.04 -4.72
CA GLU A 204 -17.17 11.38 -4.14
C GLU A 204 -15.94 11.45 -3.24
N PHE A 205 -15.66 10.38 -2.50
CA PHE A 205 -14.46 10.28 -1.67
C PHE A 205 -13.15 10.42 -2.48
N LEU A 206 -13.11 9.99 -3.73
CA LEU A 206 -11.97 10.23 -4.62
C LEU A 206 -11.67 11.74 -4.78
N ARG A 207 -12.72 12.57 -4.83
CA ARG A 207 -12.58 14.03 -4.98
C ARG A 207 -12.16 14.70 -3.67
N GLU A 208 -12.63 14.20 -2.54
CA GLU A 208 -12.25 14.70 -1.21
C GLU A 208 -10.75 14.52 -0.97
N ILE A 209 -10.20 13.35 -1.29
CA ILE A 209 -8.76 13.05 -1.15
C ILE A 209 -7.89 14.06 -1.92
N LYS A 210 -8.31 14.49 -3.10
CA LYS A 210 -7.58 15.49 -3.90
C LYS A 210 -7.41 16.83 -3.14
N ASN A 211 -8.40 17.21 -2.34
CA ASN A 211 -8.37 18.45 -1.58
C ASN A 211 -7.46 18.39 -0.34
N LEU A 212 -7.11 17.18 0.13
CA LEU A 212 -6.23 16.97 1.29
C LEU A 212 -4.73 17.10 0.97
N GLY A 213 -4.38 17.49 -0.24
CA GLY A 213 -3.00 17.82 -0.59
C GLY A 213 -2.18 16.63 -1.11
N VAL A 214 -2.76 15.87 -2.04
CA VAL A 214 -2.01 14.85 -2.80
C VAL A 214 -0.72 15.49 -3.37
N ILE A 215 0.42 14.85 -3.14
CA ILE A 215 1.68 15.26 -3.76
C ILE A 215 1.49 15.11 -5.27
N GLY A 216 1.62 16.22 -6.03
CA GLY A 216 1.61 16.12 -7.48
C GLY A 216 2.76 15.22 -7.93
N TYR A 217 2.47 14.10 -8.57
CA TYR A 217 3.46 13.25 -9.20
C TYR A 217 3.90 13.95 -10.49
N ASP A 218 5.18 14.32 -10.61
CA ASP A 218 5.72 15.04 -11.78
C ASP A 218 6.06 14.15 -12.99
N GLY A 219 5.71 12.87 -12.93
CA GLY A 219 5.59 11.99 -14.09
C GLY A 219 6.86 11.47 -14.71
N SER A 220 8.02 11.62 -14.10
CA SER A 220 9.26 11.07 -14.68
C SER A 220 9.58 9.66 -14.18
N ARG A 221 9.01 8.62 -14.79
CA ARG A 221 9.62 7.28 -14.76
C ARG A 221 10.88 7.33 -15.64
N SER A 222 12.06 7.32 -15.03
CA SER A 222 13.28 7.01 -15.76
C SER A 222 13.37 5.49 -15.89
N TYR A 223 12.95 4.94 -17.03
CA TYR A 223 13.33 3.59 -17.41
C TYR A 223 14.81 3.62 -17.80
N ASN A 224 15.66 3.04 -16.96
CA ASN A 224 17.03 2.66 -17.35
C ASN A 224 17.04 1.23 -17.84
#